data_3ff61240d2de8168de39422a56f56799
#
_entry.id   3ff61240d2de8168de39422a56f56799
#
_cell.length_a   1.000
_cell.length_b   1.000
_cell.length_c   1.000
_cell.angle_alpha   90.00
_cell.angle_beta   90.00
_cell.angle_gamma   90.00
#
_symmetry.space_group_name_H-M   'P 1'
#
loop_
_entity.id
_entity.type
_entity.pdbx_description
1 polymer ?
#
loop_
_entity_poly.entity_id
_entity_poly.type
_entity_poly.pdbx_seq_one_letter_code
_entity_poly.pdbx_strand_id
1 'polypeptide(L)'
;MLYKKDEVITALVAQGIVLGDPQTGYRVNPYLDMPKSLSFSDIAIRQGKNKCKSRLDADIKSEVARGLELNIPLIAANMSAVTNAHMCIRLHQAGALGVLHRAWRTDEEYVAEVKKISKHCHLVAASVGVGPTQVVLANTLREAGANIIVIDIAQGYSDAVIETGRSIRKLPFGKGLWIIVGNTINPEMMYEVDDFASAVKVGIAQGSVCETRNTAGCTEKQFTAVQAFKDVSRKLGLPIISDGSIKEPGDFTKALAAGANSVMAGGIFARCPESAADEVEVAGEIKKLYFGMASREAQRRWRGGVKEGTCPEGKTSLLDMGESVDALLERYSGALRSGITYAGATDIRSFQDLAKFVRV
;
A
#
# COMPACT_ATOMS: atom_id res chain seq x y z
N MET A 1 -7.69 -3.57 53.57
CA MET A 1 -7.33 -4.94 53.15
C MET A 1 -5.86 -4.95 52.79
N LEU A 2 -5.00 -5.54 53.58
CA LEU A 2 -3.58 -5.72 53.25
C LEU A 2 -3.49 -6.98 52.40
N TYR A 3 -3.29 -6.84 51.09
CA TYR A 3 -2.98 -7.97 50.22
C TYR A 3 -1.64 -8.58 50.63
N LYS A 4 -1.56 -9.89 50.72
CA LYS A 4 -0.27 -10.55 50.93
C LYS A 4 0.64 -10.25 49.74
N LYS A 5 1.90 -9.94 50.00
CA LYS A 5 2.91 -9.52 49.03
C LYS A 5 2.97 -10.51 47.83
N ASP A 6 2.85 -11.81 48.08
CA ASP A 6 2.90 -12.86 47.08
C ASP A 6 1.67 -12.88 46.16
N GLU A 7 0.49 -12.56 46.64
CA GLU A 7 -0.74 -12.46 45.85
C GLU A 7 -0.68 -11.28 44.85
N VAL A 8 -0.12 -10.16 45.29
CA VAL A 8 0.08 -8.99 44.41
C VAL A 8 1.11 -9.29 43.31
N ILE A 9 2.22 -9.92 43.69
CA ILE A 9 3.26 -10.30 42.72
C ILE A 9 2.71 -11.33 41.70
N THR A 10 1.97 -12.34 42.18
CA THR A 10 1.34 -13.31 41.31
C THR A 10 0.37 -12.66 40.31
N ALA A 11 -0.43 -11.71 40.74
CA ALA A 11 -1.34 -10.97 39.89
C ALA A 11 -0.58 -10.11 38.86
N LEU A 12 0.52 -9.48 39.21
CA LEU A 12 1.37 -8.68 38.33
C LEU A 12 2.10 -9.53 37.29
N VAL A 13 2.54 -10.75 37.67
CA VAL A 13 3.14 -11.73 36.73
C VAL A 13 2.07 -12.24 35.76
N ALA A 14 0.88 -12.57 36.22
CA ALA A 14 -0.23 -13.03 35.37
C ALA A 14 -0.69 -11.95 34.37
N GLN A 15 -0.54 -10.66 34.71
CA GLN A 15 -0.83 -9.54 33.83
C GLN A 15 0.37 -9.14 32.93
N GLY A 16 1.50 -9.85 33.04
CA GLY A 16 2.71 -9.55 32.28
C GLY A 16 3.41 -8.25 32.68
N ILE A 17 3.05 -7.65 33.83
CA ILE A 17 3.63 -6.41 34.34
C ILE A 17 5.02 -6.65 34.95
N VAL A 18 5.22 -7.83 35.55
CA VAL A 18 6.48 -8.26 36.15
C VAL A 18 6.94 -9.56 35.50
N LEU A 19 8.22 -9.67 35.21
CA LEU A 19 8.88 -10.86 34.68
C LEU A 19 9.80 -11.45 35.74
N GLY A 20 9.97 -12.76 35.74
CA GLY A 20 10.84 -13.50 36.66
C GLY A 20 10.05 -14.48 37.53
N ASP A 21 10.77 -15.10 38.44
CA ASP A 21 10.22 -16.08 39.39
C ASP A 21 10.79 -15.83 40.81
N PRO A 22 10.24 -16.52 41.86
CA PRO A 22 10.69 -16.33 43.21
C PRO A 22 12.16 -16.64 43.49
N GLN A 23 12.80 -17.47 42.67
CA GLN A 23 14.18 -17.91 42.86
C GLN A 23 15.19 -16.96 42.17
N THR A 24 14.84 -16.44 40.99
CA THR A 24 15.70 -15.57 40.19
C THR A 24 15.43 -14.09 40.40
N GLY A 25 14.38 -13.75 41.12
CA GLY A 25 13.90 -12.40 41.36
C GLY A 25 12.97 -11.86 40.31
N TYR A 26 12.24 -10.79 40.65
CA TYR A 26 11.27 -10.14 39.77
C TYR A 26 11.79 -8.79 39.30
N ARG A 27 11.48 -8.46 38.03
CA ARG A 27 11.77 -7.17 37.40
C ARG A 27 10.53 -6.67 36.63
N VAL A 28 10.35 -5.36 36.53
CA VAL A 28 9.32 -4.78 35.68
C VAL A 28 9.56 -5.21 34.23
N ASN A 29 8.49 -5.61 33.56
CA ASN A 29 8.56 -6.00 32.16
C ASN A 29 9.00 -4.80 31.30
N PRO A 30 10.19 -4.81 30.69
CA PRO A 30 10.69 -3.69 29.89
C PRO A 30 9.86 -3.45 28.62
N TYR A 31 8.96 -4.38 28.28
CA TYR A 31 8.09 -4.29 27.08
C TYR A 31 6.69 -3.76 27.41
N LEU A 32 6.40 -3.37 28.66
CA LEU A 32 5.11 -2.81 29.06
C LEU A 32 4.73 -1.55 28.27
N ASP A 33 5.72 -0.71 27.99
CA ASP A 33 5.57 0.55 27.29
C ASP A 33 5.82 0.46 25.78
N MET A 34 5.95 -0.77 25.23
CA MET A 34 6.07 -0.91 23.79
C MET A 34 4.83 -0.38 23.07
N PRO A 35 4.99 0.49 22.06
CA PRO A 35 3.86 1.04 21.31
C PRO A 35 3.01 -0.08 20.72
N LYS A 36 1.70 -0.03 20.96
CA LYS A 36 0.76 -0.96 20.33
C LYS A 36 0.41 -0.46 18.95
N SER A 37 0.80 -1.22 17.93
CA SER A 37 0.43 -0.96 16.56
C SER A 37 -1.03 -1.40 16.28
N LEU A 38 -1.79 -0.59 15.52
CA LEU A 38 -3.22 -0.80 15.20
C LEU A 38 -3.43 -0.99 13.71
N SER A 39 -4.30 -1.94 13.36
CA SER A 39 -4.80 -2.18 12.00
C SER A 39 -6.11 -1.41 11.76
N PHE A 40 -6.59 -1.42 10.51
CA PHE A 40 -7.90 -0.81 10.21
C PHE A 40 -9.07 -1.54 10.90
N SER A 41 -8.94 -2.84 11.22
CA SER A 41 -9.96 -3.58 11.99
C SER A 41 -10.00 -3.21 13.48
N ASP A 42 -8.93 -2.62 14.02
CA ASP A 42 -8.84 -2.27 15.44
C ASP A 42 -9.48 -0.91 15.76
N ILE A 43 -9.90 -0.16 14.71
CA ILE A 43 -10.40 1.21 14.86
C ILE A 43 -11.70 1.45 14.07
N ALA A 44 -12.49 2.41 14.57
CA ALA A 44 -13.61 2.99 13.83
C ALA A 44 -13.52 4.53 13.86
N ILE A 45 -14.19 5.16 12.86
CA ILE A 45 -14.32 6.62 12.79
C ILE A 45 -15.52 7.04 13.62
N ARG A 46 -15.34 8.00 14.55
CA ARG A 46 -16.44 8.59 15.32
C ARG A 46 -17.29 9.49 14.43
N GLN A 47 -18.59 9.45 14.65
CA GLN A 47 -19.53 10.35 14.01
C GLN A 47 -19.25 11.81 14.40
N GLY A 48 -19.14 12.68 13.41
CA GLY A 48 -19.13 14.13 13.52
C GLY A 48 -20.46 14.74 13.05
N LYS A 49 -20.58 16.07 13.12
CA LYS A 49 -21.74 16.80 12.62
C LYS A 49 -21.63 16.89 11.08
N ASN A 50 -22.55 16.23 10.37
CA ASN A 50 -22.61 16.28 8.90
C ASN A 50 -22.87 17.71 8.40
N LYS A 51 -22.12 18.12 7.38
CA LYS A 51 -22.23 19.43 6.69
C LYS A 51 -22.78 19.29 5.26
N CYS A 52 -22.75 18.09 4.69
CA CYS A 52 -23.24 17.83 3.34
C CYS A 52 -24.76 17.63 3.33
N LYS A 53 -25.46 18.13 2.32
CA LYS A 53 -26.88 17.87 2.10
C LYS A 53 -27.08 16.44 1.54
N SER A 54 -26.19 16.01 0.68
CA SER A 54 -26.13 14.67 0.11
C SER A 54 -24.72 14.09 0.29
N ARG A 55 -24.60 12.74 0.36
CA ARG A 55 -23.28 12.08 0.31
C ARG A 55 -22.54 12.36 -0.99
N LEU A 56 -23.27 12.64 -2.06
CA LEU A 56 -22.70 12.98 -3.37
C LEU A 56 -22.00 14.34 -3.39
N ASP A 57 -22.27 15.21 -2.42
CA ASP A 57 -21.59 16.50 -2.28
C ASP A 57 -20.16 16.37 -1.76
N ALA A 58 -19.78 15.18 -1.23
CA ALA A 58 -18.44 14.94 -0.74
C ALA A 58 -17.46 14.77 -1.92
N ASP A 59 -16.42 15.63 -1.97
CA ASP A 59 -15.34 15.50 -2.93
C ASP A 59 -14.35 14.41 -2.50
N ILE A 60 -14.13 13.44 -3.38
CA ILE A 60 -13.23 12.30 -3.15
C ILE A 60 -11.93 12.38 -3.95
N LYS A 61 -11.73 13.45 -4.71
CA LYS A 61 -10.48 13.66 -5.45
C LYS A 61 -9.32 13.82 -4.47
N SER A 62 -8.15 13.38 -4.89
CA SER A 62 -6.96 13.49 -4.07
C SER A 62 -5.69 13.66 -4.90
N GLU A 63 -4.78 14.49 -4.41
CA GLU A 63 -3.42 14.58 -4.91
C GLU A 63 -2.63 13.34 -4.47
N VAL A 64 -2.44 12.38 -5.39
CA VAL A 64 -1.80 11.08 -5.12
C VAL A 64 -0.28 11.10 -5.25
N ALA A 65 0.23 12.09 -5.96
CA ALA A 65 1.64 12.45 -6.06
C ALA A 65 1.73 13.95 -6.30
N ARG A 66 2.83 14.60 -6.02
CA ARG A 66 3.00 16.04 -6.17
C ARG A 66 2.53 16.53 -7.54
N GLY A 67 1.47 17.33 -7.58
CA GLY A 67 0.87 17.86 -8.81
C GLY A 67 0.11 16.81 -9.63
N LEU A 68 -0.19 15.64 -9.08
CA LEU A 68 -0.99 14.60 -9.73
C LEU A 68 -2.23 14.29 -8.92
N GLU A 69 -3.39 14.58 -9.44
CA GLU A 69 -4.69 14.28 -8.83
C GLU A 69 -5.36 13.10 -9.52
N LEU A 70 -6.05 12.25 -8.74
CA LEU A 70 -6.97 11.23 -9.23
C LEU A 70 -8.40 11.53 -8.77
N ASN A 71 -9.38 11.22 -9.62
CA ASN A 71 -10.81 11.33 -9.28
C ASN A 71 -11.21 10.31 -8.21
N ILE A 72 -10.60 9.11 -8.23
CA ILE A 72 -10.76 8.05 -7.24
C ILE A 72 -9.36 7.67 -6.74
N PRO A 73 -9.00 7.96 -5.47
CA PRO A 73 -7.66 7.75 -4.96
C PRO A 73 -7.40 6.28 -4.57
N LEU A 74 -7.79 5.36 -5.45
CA LEU A 74 -7.59 3.91 -5.31
C LEU A 74 -6.71 3.41 -6.44
N ILE A 75 -5.62 2.71 -6.09
CA ILE A 75 -4.57 2.27 -7.00
C ILE A 75 -4.49 0.74 -6.99
N ALA A 76 -4.52 0.11 -8.17
CA ALA A 76 -4.25 -1.32 -8.25
C ALA A 76 -2.75 -1.60 -8.15
N ALA A 77 -2.42 -2.57 -7.27
CA ALA A 77 -1.04 -2.89 -6.91
C ALA A 77 -0.25 -3.46 -8.10
N ASN A 78 1.01 -3.09 -8.16
CA ASN A 78 1.99 -3.52 -9.16
C ASN A 78 2.41 -5.00 -8.98
N MET A 79 1.44 -5.88 -9.11
CA MET A 79 1.60 -7.33 -8.96
C MET A 79 1.18 -8.05 -10.23
N SER A 80 1.94 -9.07 -10.63
CA SER A 80 1.68 -9.85 -11.85
C SER A 80 0.36 -10.65 -11.82
N ALA A 81 -0.23 -10.82 -10.65
CA ALA A 81 -1.57 -11.38 -10.47
C ALA A 81 -2.65 -10.29 -10.30
N VAL A 82 -2.36 -9.02 -10.56
CA VAL A 82 -3.31 -7.90 -10.39
C VAL A 82 -3.38 -7.06 -11.65
N THR A 83 -2.24 -6.51 -12.11
CA THR A 83 -2.19 -5.51 -13.17
C THR A 83 -1.56 -6.01 -14.45
N ASN A 84 -2.24 -5.75 -15.55
CA ASN A 84 -1.79 -5.81 -16.94
C ASN A 84 -2.30 -4.56 -17.67
N ALA A 85 -2.07 -4.44 -18.97
CA ALA A 85 -2.54 -3.28 -19.71
C ALA A 85 -4.07 -3.13 -19.66
N HIS A 86 -4.84 -4.22 -19.72
CA HIS A 86 -6.30 -4.17 -19.67
C HIS A 86 -6.81 -3.56 -18.35
N MET A 87 -6.31 -4.05 -17.21
CA MET A 87 -6.65 -3.52 -15.89
C MET A 87 -6.28 -2.03 -15.77
N CYS A 88 -5.07 -1.64 -16.21
CA CYS A 88 -4.62 -0.26 -16.13
C CYS A 88 -5.49 0.69 -16.97
N ILE A 89 -5.89 0.26 -18.18
CA ILE A 89 -6.77 1.05 -19.04
C ILE A 89 -8.17 1.23 -18.42
N ARG A 90 -8.76 0.16 -17.89
CA ARG A 90 -10.08 0.23 -17.23
C ARG A 90 -10.05 1.15 -16.02
N LEU A 91 -9.05 1.04 -15.15
CA LEU A 91 -8.87 1.91 -13.98
C LEU A 91 -8.73 3.38 -14.39
N HIS A 92 -7.89 3.66 -15.40
CA HIS A 92 -7.69 5.02 -15.90
C HIS A 92 -9.00 5.64 -16.42
N GLN A 93 -9.77 4.89 -17.21
CA GLN A 93 -11.08 5.33 -17.74
C GLN A 93 -12.08 5.65 -16.63
N ALA A 94 -11.99 4.96 -15.50
CA ALA A 94 -12.83 5.19 -14.33
C ALA A 94 -12.29 6.26 -13.37
N GLY A 95 -11.12 6.86 -13.65
CA GLY A 95 -10.50 7.91 -12.82
C GLY A 95 -9.66 7.42 -11.65
N ALA A 96 -9.27 6.15 -11.67
CA ALA A 96 -8.33 5.50 -10.76
C ALA A 96 -6.99 5.22 -11.46
N LEU A 97 -6.06 4.49 -10.84
CA LEU A 97 -4.75 4.20 -11.40
C LEU A 97 -4.39 2.72 -11.27
N GLY A 98 -3.81 2.13 -12.31
CA GLY A 98 -3.13 0.85 -12.25
C GLY A 98 -1.63 1.04 -12.43
N VAL A 99 -0.83 0.31 -11.66
CA VAL A 99 0.63 0.34 -11.77
C VAL A 99 1.12 -1.00 -12.32
N LEU A 100 1.84 -1.01 -13.44
CA LEU A 100 2.45 -2.23 -13.97
C LEU A 100 3.58 -2.71 -13.07
N HIS A 101 3.61 -4.02 -12.84
CA HIS A 101 4.69 -4.68 -12.10
C HIS A 101 5.99 -4.73 -12.92
N ARG A 102 7.13 -4.96 -12.25
CA ARG A 102 8.46 -5.08 -12.88
C ARG A 102 8.91 -6.51 -13.18
N ALA A 103 8.07 -7.51 -12.91
CA ALA A 103 8.41 -8.92 -13.03
C ALA A 103 7.99 -9.47 -14.42
N TRP A 104 8.56 -8.93 -15.47
CA TRP A 104 8.41 -9.40 -16.85
C TRP A 104 9.59 -10.32 -17.20
N ARG A 105 9.41 -11.21 -18.17
CA ARG A 105 10.48 -12.11 -18.61
C ARG A 105 11.55 -11.35 -19.38
N THR A 106 11.12 -10.39 -20.19
CA THR A 106 12.01 -9.50 -20.95
C THR A 106 11.57 -8.05 -20.87
N ASP A 107 12.49 -7.12 -21.13
CA ASP A 107 12.17 -5.70 -21.17
C ASP A 107 11.28 -5.37 -22.38
N GLU A 108 11.36 -6.13 -23.48
CA GLU A 108 10.50 -5.97 -24.66
C GLU A 108 9.02 -6.26 -24.34
N GLU A 109 8.74 -7.34 -23.60
CA GLU A 109 7.39 -7.63 -23.09
C GLU A 109 6.87 -6.48 -22.26
N TYR A 110 7.69 -5.96 -21.36
CA TYR A 110 7.32 -4.84 -20.50
C TYR A 110 7.02 -3.56 -21.28
N VAL A 111 7.91 -3.20 -22.21
CA VAL A 111 7.74 -2.05 -23.09
C VAL A 111 6.46 -2.18 -23.95
N ALA A 112 6.15 -3.39 -24.44
CA ALA A 112 4.94 -3.65 -25.20
C ALA A 112 3.67 -3.38 -24.35
N GLU A 113 3.65 -3.77 -23.08
CA GLU A 113 2.53 -3.49 -22.17
C GLU A 113 2.38 -1.98 -21.90
N VAL A 114 3.49 -1.28 -21.63
CA VAL A 114 3.47 0.20 -21.47
C VAL A 114 2.92 0.88 -22.72
N LYS A 115 3.37 0.47 -23.91
CA LYS A 115 2.87 1.02 -25.20
C LYS A 115 1.39 0.76 -25.43
N LYS A 116 0.86 -0.39 -24.97
CA LYS A 116 -0.60 -0.65 -25.04
C LYS A 116 -1.38 0.36 -24.20
N ILE A 117 -0.93 0.64 -22.97
CA ILE A 117 -1.59 1.59 -22.07
C ILE A 117 -1.49 3.01 -22.63
N SER A 118 -0.31 3.44 -23.09
CA SER A 118 -0.07 4.81 -23.54
C SER A 118 -0.90 5.24 -24.76
N LYS A 119 -1.44 4.27 -25.52
CA LYS A 119 -2.39 4.55 -26.61
C LYS A 119 -3.77 4.99 -26.14
N HIS A 120 -4.13 4.67 -24.90
CA HIS A 120 -5.47 4.87 -24.36
C HIS A 120 -5.50 5.76 -23.11
N CYS A 121 -4.36 5.96 -22.45
CA CYS A 121 -4.23 6.61 -21.17
C CYS A 121 -3.17 7.72 -21.21
N HIS A 122 -3.45 8.85 -20.57
CA HIS A 122 -2.47 9.91 -20.35
C HIS A 122 -1.65 9.73 -19.07
N LEU A 123 -2.10 8.88 -18.14
CA LEU A 123 -1.34 8.44 -16.97
C LEU A 123 -0.94 6.97 -17.15
N VAL A 124 0.35 6.72 -17.18
CA VAL A 124 0.92 5.39 -17.39
C VAL A 124 1.98 5.14 -16.32
N ALA A 125 1.67 4.25 -15.39
CA ALA A 125 2.52 3.94 -14.25
C ALA A 125 3.22 2.59 -14.42
N ALA A 126 4.54 2.57 -14.23
CA ALA A 126 5.37 1.39 -14.40
C ALA A 126 6.41 1.29 -13.26
N SER A 127 6.64 0.07 -12.77
CA SER A 127 7.56 -0.18 -11.66
C SER A 127 8.96 -0.55 -12.13
N VAL A 128 9.97 -0.08 -11.40
CA VAL A 128 11.37 -0.49 -11.58
C VAL A 128 11.96 -0.93 -10.24
N GLY A 129 13.09 -1.63 -10.29
CA GLY A 129 13.89 -1.93 -9.10
C GLY A 129 14.89 -0.82 -8.80
N VAL A 130 16.08 -1.20 -8.32
CA VAL A 130 17.17 -0.27 -7.97
C VAL A 130 18.45 -0.58 -8.76
N GLY A 131 19.31 0.43 -8.87
CA GLY A 131 20.62 0.36 -9.52
C GLY A 131 20.64 0.87 -10.96
N PRO A 132 21.84 0.96 -11.56
CA PRO A 132 22.03 1.62 -12.86
C PRO A 132 21.22 1.03 -14.01
N THR A 133 21.05 -0.29 -14.07
CA THR A 133 20.23 -0.95 -15.11
C THR A 133 18.76 -0.57 -15.00
N GLN A 134 18.27 -0.32 -13.81
CA GLN A 134 16.89 0.11 -13.57
C GLN A 134 16.66 1.59 -13.92
N VAL A 135 17.70 2.41 -13.85
CA VAL A 135 17.68 3.79 -14.37
C VAL A 135 17.54 3.76 -15.90
N VAL A 136 18.28 2.87 -16.59
CA VAL A 136 18.16 2.67 -18.05
C VAL A 136 16.75 2.17 -18.39
N LEU A 137 16.25 1.17 -17.67
CA LEU A 137 14.89 0.65 -17.87
C LEU A 137 13.84 1.75 -17.67
N ALA A 138 13.95 2.58 -16.63
CA ALA A 138 13.03 3.70 -16.41
C ALA A 138 12.99 4.66 -17.60
N ASN A 139 14.15 4.93 -18.24
CA ASN A 139 14.20 5.70 -19.50
C ASN A 139 13.46 5.00 -20.63
N THR A 140 13.72 3.72 -20.83
CA THR A 140 13.08 2.92 -21.90
C THR A 140 11.57 2.88 -21.74
N LEU A 141 11.07 2.71 -20.48
CA LEU A 141 9.64 2.73 -20.17
C LEU A 141 9.03 4.11 -20.40
N ARG A 142 9.74 5.17 -20.05
CA ARG A 142 9.32 6.56 -20.35
C ARG A 142 9.21 6.81 -21.84
N GLU A 143 10.17 6.34 -22.65
CA GLU A 143 10.12 6.43 -24.12
C GLU A 143 8.95 5.64 -24.71
N ALA A 144 8.53 4.59 -24.04
CA ALA A 144 7.33 3.82 -24.39
C ALA A 144 6.01 4.51 -23.97
N GLY A 145 6.08 5.60 -23.18
CA GLY A 145 4.94 6.40 -22.75
C GLY A 145 4.65 6.41 -21.24
N ALA A 146 5.47 5.76 -20.42
CA ALA A 146 5.32 5.86 -18.98
C ALA A 146 5.69 7.28 -18.50
N ASN A 147 4.86 7.85 -17.63
CA ASN A 147 5.11 9.14 -16.98
C ASN A 147 5.09 9.07 -15.46
N ILE A 148 4.75 7.91 -14.89
CA ILE A 148 4.84 7.61 -13.47
C ILE A 148 5.79 6.41 -13.33
N ILE A 149 6.90 6.60 -12.62
CA ILE A 149 7.87 5.55 -12.31
C ILE A 149 7.78 5.22 -10.82
N VAL A 150 7.54 3.95 -10.51
CA VAL A 150 7.48 3.44 -9.14
C VAL A 150 8.74 2.64 -8.85
N ILE A 151 9.63 3.17 -8.00
CA ILE A 151 10.79 2.42 -7.50
C ILE A 151 10.29 1.52 -6.37
N ASP A 152 10.15 0.22 -6.67
CA ASP A 152 9.45 -0.73 -5.82
C ASP A 152 10.35 -1.86 -5.34
N ILE A 153 10.72 -1.82 -4.07
CA ILE A 153 11.40 -2.90 -3.36
C ILE A 153 10.83 -3.07 -1.95
N ALA A 154 10.98 -4.27 -1.37
CA ALA A 154 10.42 -4.59 -0.06
C ALA A 154 10.99 -3.70 1.06
N GLN A 155 12.30 -3.37 1.01
CA GLN A 155 12.96 -2.43 1.92
C GLN A 155 13.27 -1.13 1.15
N GLY A 156 12.26 -0.26 1.06
CA GLY A 156 12.34 1.00 0.29
C GLY A 156 13.23 2.05 0.95
N TYR A 157 13.37 2.05 2.26
CA TYR A 157 14.28 2.95 2.95
C TYR A 157 15.71 2.41 2.87
N SER A 158 16.39 2.72 1.78
CA SER A 158 17.75 2.27 1.49
C SER A 158 18.47 3.23 0.55
N ASP A 159 19.82 3.30 0.68
CA ASP A 159 20.68 4.11 -0.20
C ASP A 159 20.45 3.79 -1.67
N ALA A 160 20.25 2.52 -2.01
CA ALA A 160 20.00 2.09 -3.39
C ALA A 160 18.72 2.71 -4.00
N VAL A 161 17.65 2.90 -3.22
CA VAL A 161 16.43 3.60 -3.67
C VAL A 161 16.71 5.08 -3.88
N ILE A 162 17.40 5.71 -2.91
CA ILE A 162 17.73 7.14 -2.94
C ILE A 162 18.62 7.46 -4.14
N GLU A 163 19.68 6.70 -4.35
CA GLU A 163 20.61 6.86 -5.48
C GLU A 163 19.91 6.64 -6.82
N THR A 164 19.06 5.61 -6.93
CA THR A 164 18.30 5.31 -8.15
C THR A 164 17.32 6.45 -8.47
N GLY A 165 16.58 6.93 -7.47
CA GLY A 165 15.61 8.00 -7.63
C GLY A 165 16.27 9.32 -8.05
N ARG A 166 17.37 9.70 -7.39
CA ARG A 166 18.16 10.88 -7.78
C ARG A 166 18.74 10.75 -9.18
N SER A 167 19.19 9.53 -9.56
CA SER A 167 19.71 9.28 -10.91
C SER A 167 18.62 9.42 -11.97
N ILE A 168 17.42 8.89 -11.74
CA ILE A 168 16.26 9.08 -12.65
C ILE A 168 15.89 10.56 -12.72
N ARG A 169 15.87 11.29 -11.61
CA ARG A 169 15.51 12.71 -11.56
C ARG A 169 16.50 13.60 -12.33
N LYS A 170 17.78 13.22 -12.38
CA LYS A 170 18.83 13.92 -13.11
C LYS A 170 18.81 13.71 -14.63
N LEU A 171 18.09 12.71 -15.11
CA LEU A 171 17.94 12.50 -16.57
C LEU A 171 17.28 13.73 -17.21
N PRO A 172 17.54 14.03 -18.48
CA PRO A 172 17.02 15.24 -19.16
C PRO A 172 15.50 15.41 -19.06
N PHE A 173 14.76 14.31 -19.03
CA PHE A 173 13.29 14.26 -18.89
C PHE A 173 12.83 13.98 -17.44
N GLY A 174 13.75 13.78 -16.51
CA GLY A 174 13.43 13.40 -15.13
C GLY A 174 12.52 14.38 -14.41
N LYS A 175 12.60 15.67 -14.73
CA LYS A 175 11.74 16.72 -14.16
C LYS A 175 10.25 16.53 -14.50
N GLY A 176 9.92 15.91 -15.63
CA GLY A 176 8.55 15.63 -16.07
C GLY A 176 7.96 14.31 -15.57
N LEU A 177 8.73 13.52 -14.81
CA LEU A 177 8.26 12.25 -14.27
C LEU A 177 7.73 12.41 -12.85
N TRP A 178 6.63 11.71 -12.53
CA TRP A 178 6.26 11.40 -11.16
C TRP A 178 7.05 10.19 -10.70
N ILE A 179 7.84 10.34 -9.64
CA ILE A 179 8.64 9.26 -9.05
C ILE A 179 8.02 8.88 -7.70
N ILE A 180 7.49 7.68 -7.60
CA ILE A 180 6.94 7.11 -6.38
C ILE A 180 7.97 6.13 -5.82
N VAL A 181 8.23 6.17 -4.53
CA VAL A 181 9.22 5.30 -3.88
C VAL A 181 8.61 4.50 -2.72
N GLY A 182 9.07 3.30 -2.49
CA GLY A 182 8.63 2.44 -1.39
C GLY A 182 9.08 0.99 -1.57
N ASN A 183 8.72 0.16 -0.58
CA ASN A 183 7.86 0.40 0.58
C ASN A 183 8.66 0.74 1.83
N THR A 184 8.06 1.50 2.70
CA THR A 184 8.65 1.85 4.00
C THR A 184 7.57 1.93 5.10
N ILE A 185 7.99 1.81 6.35
CA ILE A 185 7.21 2.13 7.56
C ILE A 185 7.95 3.14 8.44
N ASN A 186 9.09 3.69 7.96
CA ASN A 186 9.85 4.70 8.66
C ASN A 186 9.66 6.08 8.01
N PRO A 187 9.02 7.06 8.68
CA PRO A 187 8.76 8.39 8.12
C PRO A 187 10.03 9.22 7.89
N GLU A 188 11.17 8.87 8.49
CA GLU A 188 12.45 9.57 8.26
C GLU A 188 12.86 9.51 6.78
N MET A 189 12.54 8.41 6.08
CA MET A 189 12.78 8.28 4.64
C MET A 189 12.26 9.49 3.85
N MET A 190 11.14 10.09 4.28
CA MET A 190 10.53 11.20 3.54
C MET A 190 11.45 12.41 3.41
N TYR A 191 12.27 12.69 4.44
CA TYR A 191 13.24 13.79 4.39
C TYR A 191 14.39 13.53 3.41
N GLU A 192 14.75 12.27 3.22
CA GLU A 192 15.87 11.89 2.33
C GLU A 192 15.47 11.79 0.86
N VAL A 193 14.17 11.59 0.58
CA VAL A 193 13.64 11.45 -0.79
C VAL A 193 12.93 12.72 -1.29
N ASP A 194 12.80 13.74 -0.46
CA ASP A 194 12.03 14.96 -0.72
C ASP A 194 12.48 15.73 -1.98
N ASP A 195 13.77 15.65 -2.29
CA ASP A 195 14.39 16.34 -3.43
C ASP A 195 14.01 15.73 -4.80
N PHE A 196 13.56 14.47 -4.82
CA PHE A 196 13.27 13.79 -6.08
C PHE A 196 11.92 13.07 -6.13
N ALA A 197 11.39 12.59 -4.99
CA ALA A 197 10.16 11.82 -4.96
C ALA A 197 8.92 12.70 -5.13
N SER A 198 7.91 12.15 -5.78
CA SER A 198 6.59 12.76 -5.93
C SER A 198 5.56 12.16 -4.95
N ALA A 199 5.79 10.96 -4.45
CA ALA A 199 5.01 10.32 -3.38
C ALA A 199 5.81 9.19 -2.74
N VAL A 200 5.42 8.79 -1.51
CA VAL A 200 6.00 7.66 -0.77
C VAL A 200 4.94 6.59 -0.52
N LYS A 201 5.30 5.32 -0.78
CA LYS A 201 4.44 4.15 -0.58
C LYS A 201 4.72 3.54 0.79
N VAL A 202 3.68 3.50 1.66
CA VAL A 202 3.76 3.14 3.08
C VAL A 202 3.11 1.79 3.32
N GLY A 203 3.87 0.86 3.93
CA GLY A 203 3.39 -0.45 4.34
C GLY A 203 4.41 -1.56 4.08
N ILE A 204 4.71 -2.36 5.09
CA ILE A 204 5.54 -3.56 5.00
C ILE A 204 4.75 -4.74 5.56
N ALA A 205 4.69 -5.84 4.81
CA ALA A 205 4.00 -7.07 5.18
C ALA A 205 2.47 -6.91 5.38
N GLN A 206 1.83 -5.99 4.66
CA GLN A 206 0.41 -5.67 4.80
C GLN A 206 -0.50 -6.41 3.82
N GLY A 207 0.04 -6.96 2.75
CA GLY A 207 -0.71 -7.76 1.78
C GLY A 207 -1.08 -9.15 2.34
N SER A 208 -2.26 -9.67 2.00
CA SER A 208 -2.73 -10.99 2.45
C SER A 208 -1.87 -12.17 1.96
N VAL A 209 -1.07 -11.95 0.92
CA VAL A 209 -0.11 -12.92 0.36
C VAL A 209 1.35 -12.56 0.66
N CYS A 210 1.59 -11.58 1.52
CA CYS A 210 2.92 -11.22 1.98
C CYS A 210 3.28 -12.00 3.26
N GLU A 211 4.48 -12.59 3.29
CA GLU A 211 4.98 -13.38 4.41
C GLU A 211 6.19 -12.71 5.11
N THR A 212 6.57 -11.49 4.73
CA THR A 212 7.70 -10.75 5.32
C THR A 212 7.59 -10.65 6.84
N ARG A 213 6.38 -10.48 7.38
CA ARG A 213 6.13 -10.49 8.82
C ARG A 213 6.60 -11.79 9.47
N ASN A 214 6.34 -12.93 8.83
CA ASN A 214 6.61 -14.25 9.39
C ASN A 214 8.05 -14.71 9.10
N THR A 215 8.66 -14.22 8.01
CA THR A 215 10.00 -14.62 7.56
C THR A 215 11.08 -13.68 8.07
N ALA A 216 10.89 -12.37 7.94
CA ALA A 216 11.87 -11.36 8.35
C ALA A 216 11.55 -10.71 9.71
N GLY A 217 10.34 -10.92 10.26
CA GLY A 217 9.93 -10.33 11.54
C GLY A 217 9.67 -8.82 11.48
N CYS A 218 9.74 -8.19 10.29
CA CYS A 218 9.58 -6.75 10.12
C CYS A 218 8.18 -6.42 9.64
N THR A 219 7.46 -5.61 10.39
CA THR A 219 6.14 -5.08 10.03
C THR A 219 5.70 -4.00 11.02
N GLU A 220 4.75 -3.19 10.61
CA GLU A 220 3.89 -2.38 11.47
C GLU A 220 2.46 -2.47 10.95
N LYS A 221 1.45 -2.50 11.83
CA LYS A 221 0.05 -2.53 11.40
C LYS A 221 -0.32 -1.23 10.67
N GLN A 222 -1.05 -1.34 9.57
CA GLN A 222 -1.16 -0.30 8.55
C GLN A 222 -1.76 1.02 9.02
N PHE A 223 -2.74 1.01 9.94
CA PHE A 223 -3.28 2.26 10.48
C PHE A 223 -2.21 3.07 11.20
N THR A 224 -1.44 2.44 12.09
CA THR A 224 -0.34 3.09 12.82
C THR A 224 0.74 3.58 11.86
N ALA A 225 1.15 2.75 10.90
CA ALA A 225 2.13 3.13 9.90
C ALA A 225 1.71 4.40 9.14
N VAL A 226 0.46 4.44 8.62
CA VAL A 226 -0.05 5.62 7.89
C VAL A 226 -0.09 6.86 8.78
N GLN A 227 -0.53 6.72 10.05
CA GLN A 227 -0.58 7.86 10.98
C GLN A 227 0.79 8.44 11.28
N ALA A 228 1.83 7.62 11.37
CA ALA A 228 3.19 8.08 11.62
C ALA A 228 3.72 9.00 10.49
N PHE A 229 3.24 8.83 9.26
CA PHE A 229 3.66 9.63 8.10
C PHE A 229 2.86 10.93 7.92
N LYS A 230 1.68 11.05 8.52
CA LYS A 230 0.72 12.14 8.27
C LYS A 230 1.34 13.54 8.41
N ASP A 231 2.00 13.80 9.54
CA ASP A 231 2.52 15.15 9.85
C ASP A 231 3.75 15.48 8.99
N VAL A 232 4.62 14.51 8.72
CA VAL A 232 5.77 14.68 7.84
C VAL A 232 5.30 14.92 6.41
N SER A 233 4.33 14.15 5.92
CA SER A 233 3.70 14.33 4.60
C SER A 233 3.17 15.76 4.43
N ARG A 234 2.45 16.26 5.42
CA ARG A 234 1.90 17.62 5.42
C ARG A 234 2.98 18.70 5.42
N LYS A 235 4.02 18.50 6.23
CA LYS A 235 5.13 19.44 6.34
C LYS A 235 5.90 19.57 5.04
N LEU A 236 6.16 18.46 4.37
CA LEU A 236 6.94 18.42 3.13
C LEU A 236 6.08 18.65 1.88
N GLY A 237 4.74 18.58 1.98
CA GLY A 237 3.87 18.51 0.81
C GLY A 237 4.19 17.30 -0.06
N LEU A 238 4.58 16.18 0.55
CA LEU A 238 4.92 14.94 -0.12
C LEU A 238 3.83 13.89 0.15
N PRO A 239 2.96 13.58 -0.83
CA PRO A 239 1.87 12.63 -0.67
C PRO A 239 2.32 11.24 -0.25
N ILE A 240 1.46 10.54 0.51
CA ILE A 240 1.67 9.16 0.91
C ILE A 240 0.58 8.23 0.36
N ILE A 241 0.99 7.04 -0.05
CA ILE A 241 0.14 5.97 -0.55
C ILE A 241 0.10 4.86 0.50
N SER A 242 -1.06 4.60 1.09
CA SER A 242 -1.24 3.45 2.00
C SER A 242 -1.30 2.16 1.19
N ASP A 243 -0.30 1.28 1.31
CA ASP A 243 -0.21 0.06 0.52
C ASP A 243 -0.51 -1.19 1.35
N GLY A 244 -1.62 -1.84 1.03
CA GLY A 244 -2.06 -3.10 1.63
C GLY A 244 -3.07 -2.95 2.77
N SER A 245 -3.46 -4.08 3.36
CA SER A 245 -4.48 -4.23 4.42
C SER A 245 -5.89 -3.77 4.04
N ILE A 246 -6.23 -3.71 2.75
CA ILE A 246 -7.54 -3.33 2.27
C ILE A 246 -8.33 -4.60 1.90
N LYS A 247 -9.34 -4.91 2.70
CA LYS A 247 -10.26 -6.03 2.50
C LYS A 247 -11.67 -5.54 2.20
N GLU A 248 -12.09 -4.51 2.90
CA GLU A 248 -13.42 -3.93 2.84
C GLU A 248 -13.36 -2.43 2.50
N PRO A 249 -14.46 -1.83 1.96
CA PRO A 249 -14.49 -0.40 1.66
C PRO A 249 -14.21 0.49 2.88
N GLY A 250 -14.58 0.02 4.09
CA GLY A 250 -14.26 0.72 5.34
C GLY A 250 -12.77 0.86 5.60
N ASP A 251 -11.94 -0.09 5.19
CA ASP A 251 -10.48 -0.02 5.35
C ASP A 251 -9.89 1.08 4.47
N PHE A 252 -10.36 1.19 3.21
CA PHE A 252 -10.01 2.27 2.29
C PHE A 252 -10.35 3.65 2.88
N THR A 253 -11.58 3.78 3.39
CA THR A 253 -12.05 5.01 4.03
C THR A 253 -11.19 5.39 5.25
N LYS A 254 -10.85 4.41 6.11
CA LYS A 254 -10.01 4.63 7.30
C LYS A 254 -8.57 4.99 6.95
N ALA A 255 -8.01 4.40 5.87
CA ALA A 255 -6.66 4.73 5.40
C ALA A 255 -6.55 6.21 4.98
N LEU A 256 -7.53 6.71 4.22
CA LEU A 256 -7.59 8.12 3.83
C LEU A 256 -7.82 9.04 5.04
N ALA A 257 -8.74 8.68 5.94
CA ALA A 257 -8.95 9.42 7.19
C ALA A 257 -7.69 9.48 8.06
N ALA A 258 -6.89 8.41 8.08
CA ALA A 258 -5.65 8.32 8.85
C ALA A 258 -4.53 9.24 8.33
N GLY A 259 -4.63 9.73 7.11
CA GLY A 259 -3.66 10.66 6.51
C GLY A 259 -3.12 10.28 5.15
N ALA A 260 -3.49 9.11 4.61
CA ALA A 260 -3.08 8.73 3.26
C ALA A 260 -3.74 9.62 2.21
N ASN A 261 -2.99 9.96 1.16
CA ASN A 261 -3.51 10.68 0.00
C ASN A 261 -4.19 9.74 -0.99
N SER A 262 -3.72 8.50 -1.06
CA SER A 262 -4.34 7.44 -1.85
C SER A 262 -4.05 6.08 -1.22
N VAL A 263 -4.68 5.05 -1.78
CA VAL A 263 -4.56 3.69 -1.26
C VAL A 263 -4.21 2.74 -2.41
N MET A 264 -3.20 1.91 -2.21
CA MET A 264 -2.87 0.82 -3.10
C MET A 264 -3.39 -0.51 -2.54
N ALA A 265 -4.02 -1.31 -3.39
CA ALA A 265 -4.58 -2.60 -3.00
C ALA A 265 -4.33 -3.68 -4.06
N GLY A 266 -4.09 -4.91 -3.62
CA GLY A 266 -3.90 -6.07 -4.48
C GLY A 266 -5.12 -6.99 -4.48
N GLY A 267 -5.47 -7.57 -3.34
CA GLY A 267 -6.44 -8.66 -3.23
C GLY A 267 -7.85 -8.33 -3.73
N ILE A 268 -8.32 -7.10 -3.53
CA ILE A 268 -9.64 -6.68 -4.01
C ILE A 268 -9.69 -6.62 -5.54
N PHE A 269 -8.61 -6.12 -6.17
CA PHE A 269 -8.50 -6.07 -7.63
C PHE A 269 -8.17 -7.43 -8.24
N ALA A 270 -7.40 -8.30 -7.55
CA ALA A 270 -7.12 -9.64 -8.03
C ALA A 270 -8.37 -10.49 -8.24
N ARG A 271 -9.46 -10.19 -7.52
CA ARG A 271 -10.77 -10.85 -7.66
C ARG A 271 -11.55 -10.40 -8.91
N CYS A 272 -11.25 -9.22 -9.45
CA CYS A 272 -11.97 -8.69 -10.60
C CYS A 272 -11.74 -9.57 -11.84
N PRO A 273 -12.77 -9.75 -12.69
CA PRO A 273 -12.61 -10.45 -13.97
C PRO A 273 -11.47 -9.88 -14.82
N GLU A 274 -11.28 -8.55 -14.80
CA GLU A 274 -10.27 -7.81 -15.57
C GLU A 274 -8.85 -7.98 -15.06
N SER A 275 -8.65 -8.60 -13.87
CA SER A 275 -7.33 -8.77 -13.27
C SER A 275 -6.41 -9.67 -14.11
N ALA A 276 -5.10 -9.47 -13.93
CA ALA A 276 -4.07 -10.32 -14.53
C ALA A 276 -3.95 -11.70 -13.86
N ALA A 277 -4.73 -12.00 -12.83
CA ALA A 277 -4.73 -13.29 -12.15
C ALA A 277 -5.24 -14.40 -13.07
N ASP A 278 -4.50 -15.51 -13.15
CA ASP A 278 -4.96 -16.70 -13.87
C ASP A 278 -6.25 -17.23 -13.27
N GLU A 279 -7.12 -17.72 -14.12
CA GLU A 279 -8.34 -18.43 -13.74
C GLU A 279 -8.02 -19.92 -13.60
N VAL A 280 -8.45 -20.50 -12.49
CA VAL A 280 -8.26 -21.92 -12.16
C VAL A 280 -9.59 -22.50 -11.74
N GLU A 281 -10.00 -23.57 -12.41
CA GLU A 281 -11.19 -24.32 -12.01
C GLU A 281 -10.89 -25.23 -10.82
N VAL A 282 -11.68 -25.10 -9.75
CA VAL A 282 -11.61 -25.92 -8.54
C VAL A 282 -13.01 -26.36 -8.16
N ALA A 283 -13.26 -27.65 -8.20
CA ALA A 283 -14.56 -28.25 -7.86
C ALA A 283 -15.75 -27.64 -8.64
N GLY A 284 -15.55 -27.29 -9.92
CA GLY A 284 -16.56 -26.69 -10.79
C GLY A 284 -16.73 -25.16 -10.64
N GLU A 285 -15.93 -24.51 -9.80
CA GLU A 285 -15.93 -23.07 -9.62
C GLU A 285 -14.66 -22.44 -10.16
N ILE A 286 -14.77 -21.30 -10.85
CA ILE A 286 -13.63 -20.52 -11.33
C ILE A 286 -13.09 -19.65 -10.19
N LYS A 287 -11.81 -19.84 -9.87
CA LYS A 287 -11.07 -19.08 -8.86
C LYS A 287 -9.96 -18.27 -9.54
N LYS A 288 -9.55 -17.17 -8.93
CA LYS A 288 -8.39 -16.35 -9.34
C LYS A 288 -7.15 -16.77 -8.56
N LEU A 289 -6.05 -17.08 -9.26
CA LEU A 289 -4.77 -17.44 -8.66
C LEU A 289 -4.02 -16.18 -8.23
N TYR A 290 -4.00 -15.90 -6.94
CA TYR A 290 -3.38 -14.70 -6.38
C TYR A 290 -2.13 -15.06 -5.58
N PHE A 291 -1.03 -14.35 -5.83
CA PHE A 291 0.25 -14.63 -5.17
C PHE A 291 1.09 -13.36 -4.97
N GLY A 292 1.92 -13.37 -3.89
CA GLY A 292 2.85 -12.29 -3.59
C GLY A 292 4.01 -12.25 -4.57
N MET A 293 4.54 -11.06 -4.86
CA MET A 293 5.65 -10.87 -5.81
C MET A 293 6.96 -11.55 -5.36
N ALA A 294 7.14 -11.77 -4.04
CA ALA A 294 8.26 -12.52 -3.47
C ALA A 294 7.92 -14.02 -3.21
N SER A 295 6.79 -14.53 -3.69
CA SER A 295 6.41 -15.93 -3.57
C SER A 295 7.23 -16.84 -4.48
N ARG A 296 7.27 -18.14 -4.18
CA ARG A 296 7.86 -19.17 -5.06
C ARG A 296 7.25 -19.14 -6.46
N GLU A 297 5.93 -18.97 -6.54
CA GLU A 297 5.20 -18.90 -7.81
C GLU A 297 5.63 -17.71 -8.65
N ALA A 298 5.67 -16.50 -8.09
CA ALA A 298 6.13 -15.31 -8.80
C ALA A 298 7.59 -15.47 -9.28
N GLN A 299 8.48 -15.94 -8.39
CA GLN A 299 9.90 -16.10 -8.73
C GLN A 299 10.13 -17.15 -9.81
N ARG A 300 9.35 -18.26 -9.80
CA ARG A 300 9.39 -19.28 -10.85
C ARG A 300 9.00 -18.68 -12.21
N ARG A 301 7.95 -17.88 -12.26
CA ARG A 301 7.46 -17.24 -13.52
C ARG A 301 8.43 -16.23 -14.07
N TRP A 302 9.03 -15.44 -13.19
CA TRP A 302 9.88 -14.31 -13.58
C TRP A 302 11.37 -14.68 -13.74
N ARG A 303 11.92 -15.49 -12.79
CA ARG A 303 13.37 -15.76 -12.70
C ARG A 303 13.73 -17.24 -12.90
N GLY A 304 12.76 -18.08 -13.19
CA GLY A 304 12.94 -19.53 -13.29
C GLY A 304 13.06 -20.25 -11.95
N GLY A 305 13.03 -19.55 -10.80
CA GLY A 305 13.10 -20.14 -9.48
C GLY A 305 13.50 -19.18 -8.36
N VAL A 306 13.59 -19.70 -7.15
CA VAL A 306 14.04 -18.95 -5.97
C VAL A 306 15.57 -18.85 -6.00
N LYS A 307 16.11 -17.65 -5.79
CA LYS A 307 17.55 -17.44 -5.70
C LYS A 307 18.11 -18.19 -4.48
N GLU A 308 19.20 -18.90 -4.65
CA GLU A 308 19.90 -19.57 -3.57
C GLU A 308 20.30 -18.61 -2.45
N GLY A 309 20.19 -19.05 -1.19
CA GLY A 309 20.47 -18.22 -0.01
C GLY A 309 19.36 -17.21 0.35
N THR A 310 18.21 -17.20 -0.38
CA THR A 310 17.07 -16.34 -0.06
C THR A 310 15.84 -17.14 0.39
N CYS A 311 15.01 -16.54 1.24
CA CYS A 311 13.72 -17.10 1.65
C CYS A 311 12.58 -16.42 0.87
N PRO A 312 11.63 -17.16 0.31
CA PRO A 312 10.43 -16.55 -0.27
C PRO A 312 9.59 -15.86 0.81
N GLU A 313 9.22 -14.62 0.57
CA GLU A 313 8.44 -13.78 1.48
C GLU A 313 7.01 -13.55 1.00
N GLY A 314 6.49 -14.49 0.23
CA GLY A 314 5.11 -14.46 -0.27
C GLY A 314 4.52 -15.85 -0.41
N LYS A 315 3.19 -15.92 -0.35
CA LYS A 315 2.41 -17.14 -0.55
C LYS A 315 1.47 -17.02 -1.73
N THR A 316 0.89 -18.15 -2.11
CA THR A 316 -0.15 -18.27 -3.13
C THR A 316 -1.49 -18.54 -2.46
N SER A 317 -2.56 -17.98 -3.00
CA SER A 317 -3.93 -18.15 -2.55
C SER A 317 -4.88 -18.23 -3.73
N LEU A 318 -5.95 -18.98 -3.60
CA LEU A 318 -7.07 -18.95 -4.53
C LEU A 318 -8.14 -18.00 -3.98
N LEU A 319 -8.62 -17.12 -4.83
CA LEU A 319 -9.66 -16.14 -4.49
C LEU A 319 -10.90 -16.43 -5.31
N ASP A 320 -12.06 -16.26 -4.70
CA ASP A 320 -13.32 -16.26 -5.44
C ASP A 320 -13.34 -15.09 -6.43
N MET A 321 -13.92 -15.31 -7.60
CA MET A 321 -14.18 -14.23 -8.54
C MET A 321 -15.11 -13.22 -7.91
N GLY A 322 -14.78 -11.95 -8.05
CA GLY A 322 -15.52 -10.82 -7.51
C GLY A 322 -16.29 -10.05 -8.58
N GLU A 323 -16.64 -8.84 -8.21
CA GLU A 323 -17.28 -7.86 -9.09
C GLU A 323 -16.30 -7.27 -10.12
N SER A 324 -16.84 -6.62 -11.16
CA SER A 324 -16.02 -5.88 -12.13
C SER A 324 -15.30 -4.69 -11.48
N VAL A 325 -14.26 -4.20 -12.14
CA VAL A 325 -13.53 -2.98 -11.69
C VAL A 325 -14.46 -1.80 -11.50
N ASP A 326 -15.43 -1.60 -12.40
CA ASP A 326 -16.37 -0.48 -12.34
C ASP A 326 -17.27 -0.58 -11.09
N ALA A 327 -17.85 -1.75 -10.83
CA ALA A 327 -18.70 -1.98 -9.65
C ALA A 327 -17.90 -1.84 -8.34
N LEU A 328 -16.65 -2.34 -8.32
CA LEU A 328 -15.75 -2.19 -7.19
C LEU A 328 -15.46 -0.71 -6.91
N LEU A 329 -15.08 0.07 -7.93
CA LEU A 329 -14.78 1.49 -7.77
C LEU A 329 -16.01 2.30 -7.34
N GLU A 330 -17.20 1.99 -7.88
CA GLU A 330 -18.46 2.61 -7.44
C GLU A 330 -18.71 2.35 -5.96
N ARG A 331 -18.60 1.09 -5.51
CA ARG A 331 -18.80 0.68 -4.12
C ARG A 331 -17.81 1.35 -3.17
N TYR A 332 -16.52 1.40 -3.53
CA TYR A 332 -15.47 2.01 -2.70
C TYR A 332 -15.60 3.54 -2.66
N SER A 333 -15.95 4.18 -3.78
CA SER A 333 -16.23 5.61 -3.85
C SER A 333 -17.44 6.00 -3.01
N GLY A 334 -18.52 5.20 -3.08
CA GLY A 334 -19.71 5.40 -2.26
C GLY A 334 -19.43 5.29 -0.76
N ALA A 335 -18.62 4.31 -0.37
CA ALA A 335 -18.19 4.14 1.03
C ALA A 335 -17.33 5.32 1.51
N LEU A 336 -16.41 5.81 0.69
CA LEU A 336 -15.58 6.98 1.03
C LEU A 336 -16.44 8.23 1.22
N ARG A 337 -17.38 8.52 0.30
CA ARG A 337 -18.31 9.64 0.47
C ARG A 337 -19.11 9.53 1.76
N SER A 338 -19.56 8.32 2.10
CA SER A 338 -20.24 8.08 3.38
C SER A 338 -19.33 8.37 4.57
N GLY A 339 -18.08 7.87 4.57
CA GLY A 339 -17.13 8.10 5.65
C GLY A 339 -16.80 9.59 5.84
N ILE A 340 -16.58 10.31 4.75
CA ILE A 340 -16.36 11.76 4.76
C ILE A 340 -17.53 12.47 5.44
N THR A 341 -18.77 12.19 5.02
CA THR A 341 -19.95 12.84 5.58
C THR A 341 -20.21 12.44 7.03
N TYR A 342 -19.96 11.19 7.41
CA TYR A 342 -20.07 10.74 8.81
C TYR A 342 -19.05 11.43 9.71
N ALA A 343 -17.85 11.75 9.25
CA ALA A 343 -16.87 12.50 10.02
C ALA A 343 -17.18 14.02 10.12
N GLY A 344 -18.19 14.51 9.36
CA GLY A 344 -18.53 15.93 9.28
C GLY A 344 -17.64 16.72 8.33
N ALA A 345 -16.97 16.05 7.41
CA ALA A 345 -16.10 16.62 6.38
C ALA A 345 -16.83 16.76 5.04
N THR A 346 -16.20 17.45 4.06
CA THR A 346 -16.70 17.67 2.71
C THR A 346 -15.76 17.17 1.62
N ASP A 347 -14.51 16.90 1.98
CA ASP A 347 -13.41 16.50 1.10
C ASP A 347 -12.38 15.69 1.89
N ILE A 348 -11.39 15.11 1.21
CA ILE A 348 -10.37 14.26 1.84
C ILE A 348 -9.50 15.07 2.81
N ARG A 349 -9.17 16.33 2.51
CA ARG A 349 -8.32 17.14 3.39
C ARG A 349 -9.03 17.43 4.71
N SER A 350 -10.26 17.92 4.66
CA SER A 350 -11.08 18.13 5.85
C SER A 350 -11.41 16.84 6.59
N PHE A 351 -11.53 15.72 5.86
CA PHE A 351 -11.70 14.39 6.45
C PHE A 351 -10.52 13.99 7.32
N GLN A 352 -9.28 14.16 6.83
CA GLN A 352 -8.07 13.91 7.59
C GLN A 352 -7.94 14.80 8.83
N ASP A 353 -8.48 16.03 8.78
CA ASP A 353 -8.42 16.98 9.89
C ASP A 353 -9.49 16.72 10.97
N LEU A 354 -10.68 16.30 10.54
CA LEU A 354 -11.85 16.15 11.42
C LEU A 354 -12.07 14.72 11.93
N ALA A 355 -11.54 13.71 11.24
CA ALA A 355 -11.73 12.33 11.64
C ALA A 355 -11.14 12.07 13.04
N LYS A 356 -12.01 11.56 13.92
CA LYS A 356 -11.63 11.08 15.25
C LYS A 356 -11.78 9.56 15.28
N PHE A 357 -10.82 8.88 15.83
CA PHE A 357 -10.82 7.43 15.91
C PHE A 357 -11.13 6.92 17.30
N VAL A 358 -11.76 5.75 17.34
CA VAL A 358 -11.95 4.96 18.56
C VAL A 358 -11.47 3.54 18.32
N ARG A 359 -10.98 2.87 19.35
CA ARG A 359 -10.70 1.44 19.30
C ARG A 359 -12.00 0.67 19.40
N VAL A 360 -12.11 -0.42 18.63
CA VAL A 360 -13.25 -1.33 18.59
C VAL A 360 -12.77 -2.77 18.76
#